data_81b5426708f05ab60f7207b5c4d7292e
#
_entry.id   81b5426708f05ab60f7207b5c4d7292e
#
_cell.length_a   1.000
_cell.length_b   1.000
_cell.length_c   1.000
_cell.angle_alpha   90.00
_cell.angle_beta   90.00
_cell.angle_gamma   90.00
#
_symmetry.space_group_name_H-M   'P 1'
#
loop_
_entity.id
_entity.type
_entity.pdbx_description
1 polymer ?
#
loop_
_entity_poly.entity_id
_entity_poly.type
_entity_poly.pdbx_seq_one_letter_code
_entity_poly.pdbx_strand_id
1 'polypeptide(L)'
;MNPSDPAIKRPQVIVYTDGACKGNPGRGGWGAWLRTGTHEKELCGGALLTTNNRMELMAVIEALGSLKRTCDVIVYTDSEYVRKGITEWIHNWKVRGWKTGDKKPVKNADLWQRLDALRVLHAVEWRWVKGHSGDPGNERADALANRGAELAA
;
A
#
# COMPACT_ATOMS: atom_id res chain seq x y z
N MET A 1 -4.00 -22.89 -2.25
CA MET A 1 -5.07 -22.37 -3.13
C MET A 1 -4.48 -21.29 -4.01
N ASN A 2 -4.64 -21.39 -5.33
CA ASN A 2 -4.09 -20.42 -6.27
C ASN A 2 -5.03 -19.22 -6.42
N PRO A 3 -4.60 -17.99 -6.10
CA PRO A 3 -5.47 -16.80 -6.23
C PRO A 3 -5.99 -16.56 -7.64
N SER A 4 -5.31 -17.06 -8.66
CA SER A 4 -5.72 -16.86 -10.05
C SER A 4 -6.68 -17.92 -10.57
N ASP A 5 -7.07 -18.90 -9.76
CA ASP A 5 -7.99 -19.97 -10.19
C ASP A 5 -9.41 -19.40 -10.31
N PRO A 6 -10.00 -19.39 -11.54
CA PRO A 6 -11.34 -18.80 -11.74
C PRO A 6 -12.48 -19.61 -11.12
N ALA A 7 -12.24 -20.86 -10.72
CA ALA A 7 -13.25 -21.68 -10.06
C ALA A 7 -13.47 -21.27 -8.59
N ILE A 8 -12.55 -20.52 -8.03
CA ILE A 8 -12.61 -20.11 -6.61
C ILE A 8 -13.33 -18.78 -6.49
N LYS A 9 -14.41 -18.77 -5.72
CA LYS A 9 -15.10 -17.51 -5.37
C LYS A 9 -14.37 -16.85 -4.23
N ARG A 10 -13.91 -15.62 -4.44
CA ARG A 10 -13.21 -14.82 -3.46
C ARG A 10 -13.97 -13.53 -3.18
N PRO A 11 -13.92 -13.02 -1.95
CA PRO A 11 -14.48 -11.69 -1.68
C PRO A 11 -13.77 -10.65 -2.54
N GLN A 12 -14.53 -9.70 -3.06
CA GLN A 12 -13.93 -8.54 -3.74
C GLN A 12 -13.80 -7.40 -2.74
N VAL A 13 -12.62 -6.84 -2.65
CA VAL A 13 -12.32 -5.74 -1.73
C VAL A 13 -11.76 -4.57 -2.54
N ILE A 14 -12.32 -3.40 -2.31
CA ILE A 14 -11.82 -2.15 -2.89
C ILE A 14 -11.04 -1.42 -1.79
N VAL A 15 -9.83 -1.00 -2.11
CA VAL A 15 -8.92 -0.37 -1.15
C VAL A 15 -8.43 0.96 -1.72
N TYR A 16 -8.55 2.03 -0.93
CA TYR A 16 -7.92 3.32 -1.20
C TYR A 16 -6.82 3.53 -0.16
N THR A 17 -5.63 3.90 -0.58
CA THR A 17 -4.49 4.09 0.31
C THR A 17 -3.82 5.43 0.08
N ASP A 18 -3.21 5.97 1.14
CA ASP A 18 -2.43 7.20 1.04
C ASP A 18 -1.40 7.25 2.17
N GLY A 19 -0.37 8.07 1.96
CA GLY A 19 0.65 8.36 2.97
C GLY A 19 0.87 9.85 3.07
N ALA A 20 1.22 10.33 4.24
CA ALA A 20 1.51 11.73 4.51
C ALA A 20 2.72 11.83 5.42
N CYS A 21 3.54 12.85 5.22
CA CYS A 21 4.71 13.08 6.05
C CYS A 21 4.90 14.58 6.24
N LYS A 22 5.03 15.01 7.50
CA LYS A 22 5.25 16.42 7.85
C LYS A 22 6.74 16.65 8.01
N GLY A 23 7.38 17.18 6.95
CA GLY A 23 8.83 17.14 6.81
C GLY A 23 9.25 15.75 6.31
N ASN A 24 10.17 15.67 5.41
CA ASN A 24 10.55 14.40 4.79
C ASN A 24 12.07 14.20 4.86
N PRO A 25 12.62 13.59 5.96
CA PRO A 25 11.91 12.81 6.98
C PRO A 25 11.23 13.65 8.05
N GLY A 26 10.31 13.03 8.76
CA GLY A 26 9.58 13.67 9.85
C GLY A 26 8.44 12.79 10.34
N ARG A 27 7.52 13.38 11.10
CA ARG A 27 6.32 12.70 11.56
C ARG A 27 5.43 12.39 10.37
N GLY A 28 5.01 11.14 10.25
CA GLY A 28 4.17 10.74 9.13
C GLY A 28 3.06 9.78 9.54
N GLY A 29 2.12 9.59 8.61
CA GLY A 29 1.01 8.68 8.80
C GLY A 29 0.61 8.01 7.49
N TRP A 30 -0.12 6.91 7.62
CA TRP A 30 -0.69 6.18 6.52
C TRP A 30 -2.17 5.96 6.78
N GLY A 31 -2.93 5.83 5.69
CA GLY A 31 -4.35 5.58 5.78
C GLY A 31 -4.82 4.61 4.71
N ALA A 32 -5.81 3.80 5.05
CA ALA A 32 -6.44 2.89 4.11
C ALA A 32 -7.93 2.81 4.40
N TRP A 33 -8.72 2.86 3.34
CA TRP A 33 -10.16 2.69 3.41
C TRP A 33 -10.54 1.48 2.56
N LEU A 34 -11.09 0.46 3.22
CA LEU A 34 -11.44 -0.81 2.59
C LEU A 34 -12.95 -0.96 2.54
N ARG A 35 -13.45 -1.46 1.39
CA ARG A 35 -14.89 -1.70 1.20
C ARG A 35 -15.09 -3.08 0.60
N THR A 36 -16.06 -3.82 1.15
CA THR A 36 -16.52 -5.09 0.57
C THR A 36 -18.02 -5.19 0.76
N GLY A 37 -18.78 -5.22 -0.35
CA GLY A 37 -20.25 -5.19 -0.27
C GLY A 37 -20.73 -3.95 0.47
N THR A 38 -21.48 -4.14 1.55
CA THR A 38 -21.99 -3.06 2.39
C THR A 38 -21.09 -2.76 3.59
N HIS A 39 -20.01 -3.51 3.74
CA HIS A 39 -19.08 -3.33 4.87
C HIS A 39 -17.92 -2.43 4.46
N GLU A 40 -17.48 -1.61 5.40
CA GLU A 40 -16.29 -0.79 5.19
C GLU A 40 -15.45 -0.77 6.46
N LYS A 41 -14.17 -0.49 6.29
CA LYS A 41 -13.19 -0.47 7.36
C LYS A 41 -12.19 0.64 7.10
N GLU A 42 -11.88 1.39 8.13
CA GLU A 42 -10.84 2.42 8.06
C GLU A 42 -9.65 2.00 8.90
N LEU A 43 -8.46 2.13 8.34
CA LEU A 43 -7.21 1.86 9.03
C LEU A 43 -6.32 3.10 8.95
N CYS A 44 -5.63 3.41 10.01
CA CYS A 44 -4.60 4.43 9.99
C CYS A 44 -3.55 4.17 11.05
N GLY A 45 -2.39 4.74 10.84
CA GLY A 45 -1.28 4.65 11.79
C GLY A 45 -0.20 5.63 11.37
N GLY A 46 0.88 5.66 12.14
CA GLY A 46 1.95 6.59 11.84
C GLY A 46 3.22 6.29 12.60
N ALA A 47 4.21 7.16 12.39
CA ALA A 47 5.50 7.08 13.05
C ALA A 47 6.04 8.48 13.31
N LEU A 48 6.81 8.64 14.40
CA LEU A 48 7.39 9.94 14.77
C LEU A 48 8.47 10.37 13.78
N LEU A 49 9.18 9.41 13.20
CA LEU A 49 10.22 9.70 12.21
C LEU A 49 10.14 8.71 11.06
N THR A 50 9.74 9.17 9.91
CA THR A 50 9.55 8.33 8.73
C THR A 50 9.67 9.19 7.47
N THR A 51 9.34 8.61 6.32
CA THR A 51 9.32 9.31 5.04
C THR A 51 7.97 9.10 4.36
N ASN A 52 7.67 9.98 3.40
CA ASN A 52 6.45 9.85 2.63
C ASN A 52 6.37 8.48 1.92
N ASN A 53 7.48 8.06 1.30
CA ASN A 53 7.51 6.78 0.59
C ASN A 53 7.24 5.59 1.50
N ARG A 54 7.78 5.59 2.71
CA ARG A 54 7.51 4.51 3.67
C ARG A 54 6.04 4.48 4.08
N MET A 55 5.43 5.66 4.26
CA MET A 55 4.01 5.74 4.63
C MET A 55 3.09 5.27 3.49
N GLU A 56 3.45 5.59 2.25
CA GLU A 56 2.73 5.09 1.08
C GLU A 56 2.75 3.56 1.02
N LEU A 57 3.91 2.96 1.27
CA LEU A 57 4.05 1.50 1.32
C LEU A 57 3.28 0.90 2.50
N MET A 58 3.38 1.51 3.68
CA MET A 58 2.70 1.01 4.88
C MET A 58 1.20 0.96 4.70
N ALA A 59 0.61 1.94 4.02
CA ALA A 59 -0.83 1.95 3.78
C ALA A 59 -1.27 0.69 3.04
N VAL A 60 -0.57 0.32 1.98
CA VAL A 60 -0.91 -0.87 1.20
C VAL A 60 -0.63 -2.15 2.00
N ILE A 61 0.51 -2.20 2.69
CA ILE A 61 0.90 -3.35 3.50
C ILE A 61 -0.15 -3.64 4.58
N GLU A 62 -0.55 -2.60 5.32
CA GLU A 62 -1.52 -2.77 6.41
C GLU A 62 -2.90 -3.13 5.86
N ALA A 63 -3.29 -2.56 4.72
CA ALA A 63 -4.56 -2.90 4.09
C ALA A 63 -4.59 -4.38 3.68
N LEU A 64 -3.60 -4.85 2.94
CA LEU A 64 -3.55 -6.24 2.51
C LEU A 64 -3.36 -7.19 3.69
N GLY A 65 -2.56 -6.78 4.67
CA GLY A 65 -2.33 -7.58 5.87
C GLY A 65 -3.55 -7.74 6.78
N SER A 66 -4.54 -6.87 6.65
CA SER A 66 -5.77 -6.94 7.43
C SER A 66 -6.76 -7.96 6.89
N LEU A 67 -6.55 -8.46 5.67
CA LEU A 67 -7.45 -9.42 5.04
C LEU A 67 -7.14 -10.83 5.55
N LYS A 68 -8.17 -11.51 6.04
CA LYS A 68 -8.02 -12.81 6.72
C LYS A 68 -8.05 -14.00 5.78
N ARG A 69 -8.38 -13.79 4.51
CA ARG A 69 -8.42 -14.84 3.49
C ARG A 69 -8.09 -14.27 2.14
N THR A 70 -7.82 -15.14 1.17
CA THR A 70 -7.52 -14.73 -0.20
C THR A 70 -8.70 -13.94 -0.79
N CYS A 71 -8.40 -12.75 -1.31
CA CYS A 71 -9.40 -11.85 -1.88
C CYS A 71 -8.99 -11.41 -3.28
N ASP A 72 -9.99 -11.00 -4.07
CA ASP A 72 -9.76 -10.17 -5.25
C ASP A 72 -9.74 -8.72 -4.76
N VAL A 73 -8.61 -8.05 -4.92
CA VAL A 73 -8.41 -6.71 -4.36
C VAL A 73 -8.14 -5.72 -5.47
N ILE A 74 -8.85 -4.60 -5.44
CA ILE A 74 -8.56 -3.46 -6.30
C ILE A 74 -7.97 -2.38 -5.40
N VAL A 75 -6.70 -2.03 -5.64
CA VAL A 75 -6.00 -1.01 -4.86
C VAL A 75 -5.90 0.27 -5.65
N TYR A 76 -6.47 1.35 -5.12
CA TYR A 76 -6.34 2.69 -5.65
C TYR A 76 -5.29 3.45 -4.87
N THR A 77 -4.31 4.02 -5.55
CA THR A 77 -3.27 4.84 -4.93
C THR A 77 -2.82 5.92 -5.90
N ASP A 78 -2.42 7.07 -5.37
CA ASP A 78 -1.83 8.15 -6.16
C ASP A 78 -0.30 8.14 -6.11
N SER A 79 0.29 7.20 -5.39
CA SER A 79 1.74 7.14 -5.21
C SER A 79 2.46 6.66 -6.47
N GLU A 80 3.22 7.54 -7.10
CA GLU A 80 4.09 7.15 -8.21
C GLU A 80 5.20 6.21 -7.75
N TYR A 81 5.67 6.37 -6.52
CA TYR A 81 6.70 5.51 -5.96
C TYR A 81 6.22 4.06 -5.89
N VAL A 82 5.01 3.84 -5.36
CA VAL A 82 4.41 2.49 -5.31
C VAL A 82 4.19 1.96 -6.72
N ARG A 83 3.65 2.80 -7.62
CA ARG A 83 3.40 2.39 -9.00
C ARG A 83 4.67 1.92 -9.70
N LYS A 84 5.72 2.73 -9.66
CA LYS A 84 6.98 2.39 -10.32
C LYS A 84 7.64 1.17 -9.70
N GLY A 85 7.57 1.05 -8.38
CA GLY A 85 8.11 -0.12 -7.71
C GLY A 85 7.45 -1.42 -8.17
N ILE A 86 6.12 -1.42 -8.22
CA ILE A 86 5.36 -2.61 -8.61
C ILE A 86 5.52 -2.93 -10.10
N THR A 87 5.52 -1.91 -10.97
CA THR A 87 5.50 -2.12 -12.41
C THR A 87 6.88 -2.19 -13.05
N GLU A 88 7.89 -1.55 -12.45
CA GLU A 88 9.19 -1.41 -13.10
C GLU A 88 10.36 -1.96 -12.29
N TRP A 89 10.35 -1.85 -10.95
CA TRP A 89 11.55 -2.12 -10.16
C TRP A 89 11.58 -3.46 -9.45
N ILE A 90 10.44 -3.92 -8.95
CA ILE A 90 10.40 -5.04 -7.99
C ILE A 90 10.92 -6.35 -8.60
N HIS A 91 10.68 -6.60 -9.88
CA HIS A 91 11.14 -7.81 -10.54
C HIS A 91 12.68 -7.88 -10.53
N ASN A 92 13.34 -6.79 -10.90
CA ASN A 92 14.81 -6.75 -10.93
C ASN A 92 15.39 -6.82 -9.52
N TRP A 93 14.75 -6.20 -8.54
CA TRP A 93 15.19 -6.31 -7.16
C TRP A 93 15.15 -7.75 -6.67
N LYS A 94 14.10 -8.49 -6.99
CA LYS A 94 13.98 -9.89 -6.61
C LYS A 94 15.07 -10.75 -7.26
N VAL A 95 15.33 -10.52 -8.54
CA VAL A 95 16.38 -11.24 -9.27
C VAL A 95 17.77 -10.97 -8.67
N ARG A 96 17.99 -9.74 -8.19
CA ARG A 96 19.28 -9.31 -7.63
C ARG A 96 19.40 -9.52 -6.13
N GLY A 97 18.46 -10.23 -5.50
CA GLY A 97 18.49 -10.48 -4.06
C GLY A 97 18.27 -9.21 -3.23
N TRP A 98 17.43 -8.31 -3.73
CA TRP A 98 17.08 -7.03 -3.07
C TRP A 98 18.28 -6.08 -2.95
N LYS A 99 19.14 -6.10 -3.95
CA LYS A 99 20.27 -5.18 -4.07
C LYS A 99 20.17 -4.38 -5.36
N THR A 100 20.73 -3.17 -5.33
CA THR A 100 20.82 -2.33 -6.51
C THR A 100 21.92 -2.81 -7.44
N GLY A 101 22.06 -2.21 -8.61
CA GLY A 101 23.09 -2.59 -9.57
C GLY A 101 24.51 -2.43 -9.06
N ASP A 102 24.74 -1.53 -8.08
CA ASP A 102 26.03 -1.33 -7.43
C ASP A 102 26.14 -2.14 -6.11
N LYS A 103 25.33 -3.16 -5.94
CA LYS A 103 25.34 -4.11 -4.82
C LYS A 103 24.99 -3.52 -3.46
N LYS A 104 24.34 -2.35 -3.43
CA LYS A 104 23.84 -1.75 -2.18
C LYS A 104 22.42 -2.24 -1.90
N PRO A 105 21.99 -2.30 -0.62
CA PRO A 105 20.62 -2.68 -0.31
C PRO A 105 19.60 -1.74 -0.97
N VAL A 106 18.51 -2.29 -1.46
CA VAL A 106 17.41 -1.50 -2.00
C VAL A 106 16.81 -0.66 -0.88
N LYS A 107 16.57 0.62 -1.15
CA LYS A 107 15.95 1.52 -0.17
C LYS A 107 14.54 1.02 0.16
N ASN A 108 14.21 0.98 1.45
CA ASN A 108 12.92 0.47 1.94
C ASN A 108 12.68 -1.01 1.60
N ALA A 109 13.75 -1.79 1.43
CA ALA A 109 13.66 -3.21 1.08
C ALA A 109 12.79 -3.99 2.07
N ASP A 110 12.85 -3.62 3.36
CA ASP A 110 12.04 -4.25 4.40
C ASP A 110 10.54 -4.17 4.07
N LEU A 111 10.08 -2.99 3.66
CA LEU A 111 8.67 -2.78 3.32
C LEU A 111 8.31 -3.37 1.96
N TRP A 112 9.19 -3.24 0.98
CA TRP A 112 8.94 -3.83 -0.33
C TRP A 112 8.83 -5.36 -0.27
N GLN A 113 9.64 -6.00 0.56
CA GLN A 113 9.57 -7.45 0.74
C GLN A 113 8.26 -7.86 1.42
N ARG A 114 7.81 -7.09 2.42
CA ARG A 114 6.52 -7.33 3.06
C ARG A 114 5.36 -7.19 2.08
N LEU A 115 5.39 -6.13 1.27
CA LEU A 115 4.35 -5.90 0.26
C LEU A 115 4.34 -7.03 -0.77
N ASP A 116 5.50 -7.44 -1.24
CA ASP A 116 5.60 -8.52 -2.22
C ASP A 116 5.00 -9.82 -1.69
N ALA A 117 5.30 -10.15 -0.44
CA ALA A 117 4.76 -11.36 0.20
C ALA A 117 3.23 -11.30 0.32
N LEU A 118 2.69 -10.13 0.65
CA LEU A 118 1.24 -9.97 0.81
C LEU A 118 0.50 -9.98 -0.52
N ARG A 119 1.03 -9.31 -1.54
CA ARG A 119 0.34 -9.22 -2.83
C ARG A 119 0.20 -10.55 -3.54
N VAL A 120 1.10 -11.51 -3.29
CA VAL A 120 0.99 -12.83 -3.90
C VAL A 120 -0.06 -13.71 -3.22
N LEU A 121 -0.53 -13.35 -2.03
CA LEU A 121 -1.61 -14.04 -1.33
C LEU A 121 -2.99 -13.69 -1.87
N HIS A 122 -3.08 -12.64 -2.68
CA HIS A 122 -4.35 -12.14 -3.21
C HIS A 122 -4.23 -11.92 -4.72
N ALA A 123 -5.38 -11.81 -5.40
CA ALA A 123 -5.40 -11.35 -6.78
C ALA A 123 -5.55 -9.82 -6.74
N VAL A 124 -4.46 -9.10 -6.92
CA VAL A 124 -4.43 -7.64 -6.76
C VAL A 124 -4.42 -6.96 -8.12
N GLU A 125 -5.39 -6.08 -8.34
CA GLU A 125 -5.41 -5.16 -9.47
C GLU A 125 -5.05 -3.78 -8.95
N TRP A 126 -4.08 -3.14 -9.59
CA TRP A 126 -3.61 -1.82 -9.19
C TRP A 126 -4.25 -0.76 -10.08
N ARG A 127 -4.80 0.26 -9.47
CA ARG A 127 -5.37 1.40 -10.18
C ARG A 127 -4.73 2.69 -9.67
N TRP A 128 -4.16 3.42 -10.59
CA TRP A 128 -3.42 4.64 -10.28
C TRP A 128 -4.35 5.82 -10.47
N VAL A 129 -4.58 6.58 -9.39
CA VAL A 129 -5.39 7.79 -9.43
C VAL A 129 -4.49 9.00 -9.39
N LYS A 130 -4.95 10.09 -9.97
CA LYS A 130 -4.23 11.36 -9.91
C LYS A 130 -4.52 12.00 -8.55
N GLY A 131 -3.47 12.31 -7.80
CA GLY A 131 -3.61 12.89 -6.47
C GLY A 131 -4.37 14.21 -6.49
N HIS A 132 -5.17 14.43 -5.46
CA HIS A 132 -5.95 15.66 -5.25
C HIS A 132 -6.90 16.00 -6.40
N SER A 133 -7.41 14.99 -7.09
CA SER A 133 -8.32 15.17 -8.22
C SER A 133 -9.80 15.19 -7.82
N GLY A 134 -10.09 15.24 -6.51
CA GLY A 134 -11.48 15.24 -6.01
C GLY A 134 -12.11 13.86 -5.89
N ASP A 135 -11.34 12.80 -6.03
CA ASP A 135 -11.83 11.43 -5.85
C ASP A 135 -12.15 11.20 -4.36
N PRO A 136 -13.42 10.87 -4.01
CA PRO A 136 -13.80 10.71 -2.60
C PRO A 136 -13.02 9.65 -1.85
N GLY A 137 -12.66 8.55 -2.51
CA GLY A 137 -11.87 7.49 -1.88
C GLY A 137 -10.45 7.94 -1.59
N ASN A 138 -9.83 8.63 -2.54
CA ASN A 138 -8.49 9.17 -2.36
C ASN A 138 -8.47 10.22 -1.25
N GLU A 139 -9.47 11.10 -1.20
CA GLU A 139 -9.58 12.10 -0.15
C GLU A 139 -9.78 11.47 1.23
N ARG A 140 -10.54 10.37 1.30
CA ARG A 140 -10.75 9.67 2.56
C ARG A 140 -9.46 9.04 3.06
N ALA A 141 -8.69 8.42 2.18
CA ALA A 141 -7.40 7.85 2.53
C ALA A 141 -6.41 8.94 2.97
N ASP A 142 -6.43 10.10 2.30
CA ASP A 142 -5.61 11.25 2.69
C ASP A 142 -5.95 11.72 4.11
N ALA A 143 -7.23 11.87 4.41
CA ALA A 143 -7.67 12.27 5.75
C ALA A 143 -7.22 11.25 6.81
N LEU A 144 -7.30 9.96 6.51
CA LEU A 144 -6.84 8.92 7.42
C LEU A 144 -5.33 8.96 7.61
N ALA A 145 -4.56 9.23 6.55
CA ALA A 145 -3.11 9.36 6.65
C ALA A 145 -2.72 10.53 7.55
N ASN A 146 -3.39 11.66 7.42
CA ASN A 146 -3.15 12.84 8.28
C ASN A 146 -3.50 12.54 9.73
N ARG A 147 -4.60 11.83 9.97
CA ARG A 147 -4.97 11.40 11.32
C ARG A 147 -3.93 10.47 11.90
N GLY A 148 -3.40 9.53 11.10
CA GLY A 148 -2.33 8.65 11.54
C GLY A 148 -1.09 9.41 11.97
N ALA A 149 -0.71 10.44 11.22
CA ALA A 149 0.42 11.29 11.57
C ALA A 149 0.19 12.03 12.89
N GLU A 150 -1.03 12.53 13.12
CA GLU A 150 -1.37 13.22 14.36
C GLU A 150 -1.34 12.30 15.57
N LEU A 151 -1.74 11.04 15.39
CA LEU A 151 -1.80 10.04 16.46
C LEU A 151 -0.45 9.37 16.71
N ALA A 152 0.57 9.62 15.89
CA ALA A 152 1.87 8.98 16.03
C ALA A 152 2.52 9.35 17.37
N ALA A 153 3.03 8.32 18.07
CA ALA A 153 3.62 8.46 19.39
C ALA A 153 4.98 7.77 19.48
#